data_0a599ed0a796278fb558c12e7b1cf72f
#
_entry.id   0a599ed0a796278fb558c12e7b1cf72f
#
_cell.length_a   1.000
_cell.length_b   1.000
_cell.length_c   1.000
_cell.angle_alpha   90.00
_cell.angle_beta   90.00
_cell.angle_gamma   90.00
#
_symmetry.space_group_name_H-M   'P 1'
#
loop_
_entity.id
_entity.type
_entity.pdbx_description
1 polymer ?
#
loop_
_entity_poly.entity_id
_entity_poly.type
_entity_poly.pdbx_seq_one_letter_code
_entity_poly.pdbx_strand_id
1 'polypeptide(L)'
;MAVGDKIVGGADLHALVDTLDDVKPDAPFSVYEDIRDKLIAGGVPAHEIAFIHDANTDARKKELFSKVRRGQVRVLMGSTFKMGAGMNVQDRLIALHDLDCPWRPGDLEQRKGRIVRQGNQNQEVHIYRYVTEGTFDSYLWQTVENKQKFISQIMTSKSPVRS
;
A
#
# COMPACT_ATOMS: atom_id res chain seq x y z
N MET A 1 4.78 15.00 12.95
CA MET A 1 4.58 13.61 12.50
C MET A 1 4.95 12.66 13.63
N ALA A 2 3.98 12.28 14.43
CA ALA A 2 4.20 11.28 15.45
C ALA A 2 4.25 9.91 14.75
N VAL A 3 5.43 9.44 14.43
CA VAL A 3 5.66 8.03 14.16
C VAL A 3 5.53 7.35 15.51
N GLY A 4 4.42 6.64 15.72
CA GLY A 4 4.24 5.87 16.94
C GLY A 4 5.41 4.90 17.11
N ASP A 5 6.14 5.06 18.21
CA ASP A 5 7.21 4.20 18.65
C ASP A 5 6.69 2.78 18.89
N LYS A 6 6.64 1.99 17.86
CA LYS A 6 6.74 0.54 17.94
C LYS A 6 6.89 -0.03 16.53
N ILE A 7 8.11 -0.06 16.04
CA ILE A 7 8.49 -1.17 15.17
C ILE A 7 8.55 -2.36 16.12
N VAL A 8 7.43 -3.06 16.25
CA VAL A 8 7.40 -4.33 16.96
C VAL A 8 8.29 -5.27 16.16
N GLY A 9 9.46 -5.56 16.71
CA GLY A 9 10.37 -6.54 16.15
C GLY A 9 9.72 -7.92 16.14
N GLY A 10 9.05 -8.24 15.05
CA GLY A 10 8.57 -9.57 14.75
C GLY A 10 9.06 -9.92 13.36
N ALA A 11 9.69 -11.08 13.22
CA ALA A 11 10.22 -11.59 11.94
C ALA A 11 9.18 -11.73 10.82
N ASP A 12 7.91 -11.46 11.09
CA ASP A 12 6.78 -11.80 10.23
C ASP A 12 5.99 -10.59 9.69
N LEU A 13 6.43 -9.35 9.96
CA LEU A 13 5.73 -8.16 9.47
C LEU A 13 6.11 -7.86 8.03
N HIS A 14 5.19 -8.13 7.12
CA HIS A 14 5.31 -7.80 5.71
C HIS A 14 4.37 -6.64 5.38
N ALA A 15 4.90 -5.60 4.78
CA ALA A 15 4.18 -4.36 4.50
C ALA A 15 4.23 -3.97 3.03
N LEU A 16 3.13 -3.42 2.56
CA LEU A 16 3.02 -2.76 1.27
C LEU A 16 2.89 -1.25 1.50
N VAL A 17 3.77 -0.49 0.90
CA VAL A 17 3.73 0.98 0.92
C VAL A 17 3.28 1.47 -0.45
N ASP A 18 2.18 2.19 -0.49
CA ASP A 18 1.57 2.69 -1.71
C ASP A 18 1.49 4.22 -1.71
N THR A 19 1.84 4.82 -2.82
CA THR A 19 1.75 6.25 -3.05
C THR A 19 1.35 6.54 -4.50
N LEU A 20 0.88 7.75 -4.78
CA LEU A 20 0.61 8.21 -6.14
C LEU A 20 1.88 8.67 -6.85
N ASP A 21 2.90 9.03 -6.08
CA ASP A 21 4.14 9.56 -6.64
C ASP A 21 4.96 8.48 -7.32
N ASP A 22 5.34 8.76 -8.56
CA ASP A 22 6.37 8.01 -9.25
C ASP A 22 7.76 8.54 -8.90
N VAL A 23 8.74 7.66 -8.88
CA VAL A 23 10.13 8.06 -8.70
C VAL A 23 10.56 8.93 -9.85
N LYS A 24 10.99 10.14 -9.52
CA LYS A 24 11.62 11.06 -10.47
C LYS A 24 13.14 10.95 -10.33
N PRO A 25 13.88 10.53 -11.37
CA PRO A 25 15.32 10.29 -11.28
C PRO A 25 16.13 11.50 -10.80
N ASP A 26 15.66 12.70 -11.10
CA ASP A 26 16.38 13.96 -10.81
C ASP A 26 15.79 14.73 -9.61
N ALA A 27 14.93 14.12 -8.81
CA ALA A 27 14.34 14.78 -7.66
C ALA A 27 15.38 14.92 -6.53
N PRO A 28 15.56 16.12 -5.92
CA PRO A 28 16.49 16.32 -4.81
C PRO A 28 16.08 15.55 -3.53
N PHE A 29 14.84 15.11 -3.45
CA PHE A 29 14.29 14.31 -2.34
C PHE A 29 13.41 13.21 -2.90
N SER A 30 13.62 11.98 -2.44
CA SER A 30 12.77 10.83 -2.73
C SER A 30 12.18 10.29 -1.44
N VAL A 31 10.86 10.28 -1.33
CA VAL A 31 10.15 9.70 -0.19
C VAL A 31 10.47 8.20 -0.04
N TYR A 32 10.65 7.50 -1.14
CA TYR A 32 11.01 6.08 -1.15
C TYR A 32 12.37 5.82 -0.50
N GLU A 33 13.38 6.60 -0.89
CA GLU A 33 14.74 6.48 -0.35
C GLU A 33 14.76 6.86 1.13
N ASP A 34 14.08 7.93 1.52
CA ASP A 34 13.99 8.36 2.91
C ASP A 34 13.34 7.30 3.81
N ILE A 35 12.24 6.70 3.36
CA ILE A 35 11.57 5.61 4.09
C ILE A 35 12.50 4.39 4.18
N ARG A 36 13.12 4.00 3.08
CA ARG A 36 14.08 2.88 3.05
C ARG A 36 15.21 3.09 4.06
N ASP A 37 15.83 4.26 4.05
CA ASP A 37 16.95 4.56 4.94
C ASP A 37 16.53 4.52 6.42
N LYS A 38 15.34 5.03 6.74
CA LYS A 38 14.76 4.96 8.08
C LYS A 38 14.42 3.53 8.50
N LEU A 39 13.92 2.71 7.60
CA LEU A 39 13.65 1.30 7.87
C LEU A 39 14.95 0.53 8.13
N ILE A 40 15.98 0.78 7.35
CA ILE A 40 17.32 0.17 7.57
C ILE A 40 17.89 0.61 8.90
N ALA A 41 17.83 1.90 9.24
CA ALA A 41 18.26 2.41 10.54
C ALA A 41 17.45 1.79 11.70
N GLY A 42 16.18 1.45 11.47
CA GLY A 42 15.31 0.74 12.40
C GLY A 42 15.54 -0.77 12.49
N GLY A 43 16.48 -1.32 11.73
CA GLY A 43 16.89 -2.73 11.79
C GLY A 43 16.30 -3.64 10.71
N VAL A 44 15.60 -3.09 9.71
CA VAL A 44 15.14 -3.89 8.56
C VAL A 44 16.29 -4.11 7.60
N PRO A 45 16.64 -5.36 7.25
CA PRO A 45 17.72 -5.62 6.30
C PRO A 45 17.42 -5.01 4.92
N ALA A 46 18.41 -4.38 4.31
CA ALA A 46 18.25 -3.69 3.02
C ALA A 46 17.71 -4.61 1.91
N HIS A 47 18.10 -5.89 1.90
CA HIS A 47 17.66 -6.87 0.89
C HIS A 47 16.19 -7.32 1.06
N GLU A 48 15.57 -7.00 2.18
CA GLU A 48 14.15 -7.27 2.45
C GLU A 48 13.24 -6.10 2.07
N ILE A 49 13.81 -5.00 1.58
CA ILE A 49 13.08 -3.82 1.10
C ILE A 49 13.22 -3.75 -0.41
N ALA A 50 12.12 -3.62 -1.12
CA ALA A 50 12.11 -3.54 -2.57
C ALA A 50 11.20 -2.44 -3.10
N PHE A 51 11.60 -1.87 -4.23
CA PHE A 51 10.83 -0.90 -4.99
C PHE A 51 10.26 -1.53 -6.25
N ILE A 52 8.97 -1.30 -6.52
CA ILE A 52 8.33 -1.83 -7.73
C ILE A 52 8.93 -1.23 -9.01
N HIS A 53 9.44 0.00 -8.95
CA HIS A 53 10.04 0.66 -10.09
C HIS A 53 11.38 0.07 -10.54
N ASP A 54 12.05 -0.69 -9.67
CA ASP A 54 13.27 -1.42 -10.05
C ASP A 54 12.97 -2.66 -10.90
N ALA A 55 11.72 -3.13 -10.84
CA ALA A 55 11.24 -4.26 -11.64
C ALA A 55 10.58 -3.75 -12.94
N ASN A 56 11.39 -3.29 -13.88
CA ASN A 56 10.96 -2.62 -15.13
C ASN A 56 10.51 -3.56 -16.25
N THR A 57 10.54 -4.87 -16.04
CA THR A 57 10.01 -5.88 -16.99
C THR A 57 9.02 -6.79 -16.29
N ASP A 58 8.11 -7.40 -17.06
CA ASP A 58 7.13 -8.34 -16.51
C ASP A 58 7.77 -9.55 -15.82
N ALA A 59 8.89 -10.02 -16.36
CA ALA A 59 9.65 -11.12 -15.77
C ALA A 59 10.22 -10.72 -14.39
N ARG A 60 10.80 -9.52 -14.26
CA ARG A 60 11.32 -8.99 -13.00
C ARG A 60 10.21 -8.73 -11.99
N LYS A 61 9.05 -8.22 -12.45
CA LYS A 61 7.87 -8.06 -11.57
C LYS A 61 7.39 -9.40 -11.02
N LYS A 62 7.27 -10.42 -11.87
CA LYS A 62 6.89 -11.78 -11.43
C LYS A 62 7.87 -12.37 -10.42
N GLU A 63 9.16 -12.17 -10.64
CA GLU A 63 10.20 -12.59 -9.70
C GLU A 63 10.08 -11.84 -8.37
N LEU A 64 9.93 -10.51 -8.40
CA LEU A 64 9.76 -9.68 -7.21
C LEU A 64 8.53 -10.11 -6.41
N PHE A 65 7.38 -10.29 -7.07
CA PHE A 65 6.15 -10.75 -6.41
C PHE A 65 6.29 -12.14 -5.80
N SER A 66 7.05 -13.02 -6.44
CA SER A 66 7.39 -14.33 -5.88
C SER A 66 8.23 -14.20 -4.61
N LYS A 67 9.20 -13.30 -4.56
CA LYS A 67 10.01 -13.00 -3.37
C LYS A 67 9.15 -12.46 -2.22
N VAL A 68 8.19 -11.57 -2.53
CA VAL A 68 7.24 -11.05 -1.54
C VAL A 68 6.38 -12.19 -0.96
N ARG A 69 5.79 -13.03 -1.80
CA ARG A 69 4.97 -14.17 -1.34
C ARG A 69 5.75 -15.16 -0.48
N ARG A 70 7.02 -15.38 -0.79
CA ARG A 70 7.89 -16.28 0.00
C ARG A 70 8.43 -15.64 1.27
N GLY A 71 8.17 -14.35 1.51
CA GLY A 71 8.65 -13.63 2.68
C GLY A 71 10.11 -13.19 2.60
N GLN A 72 10.75 -13.27 1.44
CA GLN A 72 12.13 -12.80 1.20
C GLN A 72 12.18 -11.27 1.09
N VAL A 73 11.11 -10.64 0.65
CA VAL A 73 10.90 -9.19 0.66
C VAL A 73 9.83 -8.89 1.69
N ARG A 74 10.19 -8.14 2.73
CA ARG A 74 9.31 -7.77 3.83
C ARG A 74 8.52 -6.51 3.54
N VAL A 75 9.14 -5.54 2.89
CA VAL A 75 8.53 -4.25 2.55
C VAL A 75 8.61 -4.01 1.06
N LEU A 76 7.44 -3.92 0.42
CA LEU A 76 7.32 -3.56 -0.99
C LEU A 76 6.77 -2.14 -1.09
N MET A 77 7.48 -1.26 -1.79
CA MET A 77 7.09 0.13 -2.01
C MET A 77 6.86 0.43 -3.49
N GLY A 78 5.88 1.24 -3.79
CA GLY A 78 5.65 1.67 -5.15
C GLY A 78 4.45 2.58 -5.33
N SER A 79 4.26 3.07 -6.54
CA SER A 79 3.08 3.84 -6.89
C SER A 79 1.91 2.95 -7.26
N THR A 80 0.70 3.45 -7.02
CA THR A 80 -0.56 2.78 -7.37
C THR A 80 -0.56 2.29 -8.82
N PHE A 81 -0.08 3.10 -9.74
CA PHE A 81 -0.05 2.78 -11.16
C PHE A 81 0.95 1.69 -11.51
N LYS A 82 2.17 1.77 -10.95
CA LYS A 82 3.23 0.79 -11.23
C LYS A 82 2.97 -0.58 -10.62
N MET A 83 2.28 -0.62 -9.51
CA MET A 83 1.84 -1.88 -8.91
C MET A 83 0.81 -2.59 -9.78
N GLY A 84 -0.02 -1.84 -10.52
CA GLY A 84 -0.96 -2.35 -11.49
C GLY A 84 -2.12 -3.17 -10.92
N ALA A 85 -3.05 -3.54 -11.81
CA ALA A 85 -4.10 -4.49 -11.50
C ALA A 85 -3.56 -5.93 -11.53
N GLY A 86 -4.09 -6.80 -10.67
CA GLY A 86 -3.74 -8.22 -10.70
C GLY A 86 -2.44 -8.60 -9.98
N MET A 87 -1.83 -7.68 -9.25
CA MET A 87 -0.71 -8.00 -8.37
C MET A 87 -1.15 -9.04 -7.32
N ASN A 88 -0.47 -10.17 -7.29
CA ASN A 88 -0.75 -11.27 -6.38
C ASN A 88 0.39 -11.43 -5.38
N VAL A 89 0.35 -10.67 -4.28
CA VAL A 89 1.40 -10.61 -3.25
C VAL A 89 0.85 -10.74 -1.83
N GLN A 90 -0.46 -10.93 -1.69
CA GLN A 90 -1.16 -10.83 -0.41
C GLN A 90 -0.83 -11.91 0.61
N ASP A 91 -0.24 -13.01 0.21
CA ASP A 91 -0.13 -14.22 1.05
C ASP A 91 0.36 -13.95 2.48
N ARG A 92 1.35 -13.08 2.63
CA ARG A 92 1.97 -12.75 3.91
C ARG A 92 1.82 -11.28 4.32
N LEU A 93 1.16 -10.46 3.51
CA LEU A 93 0.99 -9.05 3.81
C LEU A 93 0.10 -8.85 5.02
N ILE A 94 0.58 -8.13 6.01
CA ILE A 94 -0.17 -7.80 7.22
C ILE A 94 -0.54 -6.31 7.29
N ALA A 95 0.19 -5.45 6.60
CA ALA A 95 -0.01 -4.01 6.64
C ALA A 95 0.04 -3.37 5.25
N LEU A 96 -0.86 -2.43 5.01
CA LEU A 96 -0.87 -1.52 3.88
C LEU A 96 -0.70 -0.10 4.41
N HIS A 97 0.25 0.64 3.85
CA HIS A 97 0.52 2.03 4.19
C HIS A 97 0.17 2.92 3.00
N ASP A 98 -0.94 3.63 3.08
CA ASP A 98 -1.36 4.64 2.11
C ASP A 98 -0.73 5.98 2.49
N LEU A 99 0.33 6.38 1.80
CA LEU A 99 1.08 7.60 2.11
C LEU A 99 0.39 8.87 1.60
N ASP A 100 -0.47 8.72 0.61
CA ASP A 100 -1.23 9.80 0.00
C ASP A 100 -2.67 9.37 -0.33
N CYS A 101 -3.53 10.35 -0.51
CA CYS A 101 -4.92 10.12 -0.87
C CYS A 101 -5.10 10.08 -2.39
N PRO A 102 -5.62 8.99 -2.97
CA PRO A 102 -5.97 8.95 -4.37
C PRO A 102 -7.19 9.84 -4.67
N TRP A 103 -7.26 10.37 -5.87
CA TRP A 103 -8.38 11.22 -6.32
C TRP A 103 -9.69 10.45 -6.53
N ARG A 104 -9.61 9.14 -6.75
CA ARG A 104 -10.75 8.30 -7.09
C ARG A 104 -11.02 7.28 -5.98
N PRO A 105 -12.28 7.14 -5.54
CA PRO A 105 -12.63 6.08 -4.59
C PRO A 105 -12.26 4.67 -5.06
N GLY A 106 -12.32 4.41 -6.38
CA GLY A 106 -11.94 3.14 -6.97
C GLY A 106 -10.46 2.78 -6.79
N ASP A 107 -9.57 3.79 -6.76
CA ASP A 107 -8.14 3.56 -6.52
C ASP A 107 -7.91 3.12 -5.07
N LEU A 108 -8.70 3.65 -4.13
CA LEU A 108 -8.69 3.22 -2.72
C LEU A 108 -9.12 1.75 -2.57
N GLU A 109 -10.19 1.37 -3.25
CA GLU A 109 -10.64 -0.03 -3.27
C GLU A 109 -9.61 -0.94 -3.94
N GLN A 110 -8.96 -0.48 -5.00
CA GLN A 110 -7.89 -1.22 -5.65
C GLN A 110 -6.68 -1.43 -4.72
N ARG A 111 -6.27 -0.40 -3.98
CA ARG A 111 -5.20 -0.50 -2.98
C ARG A 111 -5.57 -1.51 -1.89
N LYS A 112 -6.75 -1.35 -1.30
CA LYS A 112 -7.28 -2.27 -0.29
C LYS A 112 -7.35 -3.70 -0.81
N GLY A 113 -7.80 -3.90 -2.03
CA GLY A 113 -7.90 -5.22 -2.68
C GLY A 113 -6.58 -5.94 -2.91
N ARG A 114 -5.44 -5.27 -2.70
CA ARG A 114 -4.12 -5.90 -2.77
C ARG A 114 -3.77 -6.67 -1.50
N ILE A 115 -4.33 -6.29 -0.36
CA ILE A 115 -4.07 -6.92 0.93
C ILE A 115 -5.28 -7.67 1.48
N VAL A 116 -6.48 -7.09 1.35
CA VAL A 116 -7.74 -7.73 1.73
C VAL A 116 -8.20 -8.61 0.58
N ARG A 117 -7.63 -9.80 0.50
CA ARG A 117 -7.86 -10.71 -0.61
C ARG A 117 -7.79 -12.16 -0.16
N GLN A 118 -8.55 -13.02 -0.82
CA GLN A 118 -8.47 -14.46 -0.62
C GLN A 118 -7.03 -14.96 -0.84
N GLY A 119 -6.56 -15.83 0.04
CA GLY A 119 -5.20 -16.36 0.03
C GLY A 119 -4.23 -15.65 0.96
N ASN A 120 -4.65 -14.57 1.64
CA ASN A 120 -3.85 -13.98 2.72
C ASN A 120 -3.85 -14.93 3.93
N GLN A 121 -2.67 -15.25 4.44
CA GLN A 121 -2.50 -16.15 5.59
C GLN A 121 -2.83 -15.46 6.92
N ASN A 122 -2.87 -14.13 6.95
CA ASN A 122 -3.21 -13.36 8.13
C ASN A 122 -4.73 -13.23 8.26
N GLN A 123 -5.26 -13.50 9.45
CA GLN A 123 -6.68 -13.33 9.75
C GLN A 123 -7.10 -11.86 9.80
N GLU A 124 -6.17 -11.00 10.23
CA GLU A 124 -6.35 -9.57 10.29
C GLU A 124 -5.24 -8.87 9.51
N VAL A 125 -5.61 -7.82 8.81
CA VAL A 125 -4.69 -6.93 8.11
C VAL A 125 -4.96 -5.49 8.53
N HIS A 126 -3.91 -4.68 8.56
CA HIS A 126 -3.97 -3.29 8.98
C HIS A 126 -3.80 -2.37 7.78
N ILE A 127 -4.65 -1.35 7.68
CA ILE A 127 -4.54 -0.29 6.67
C ILE A 127 -4.27 1.01 7.39
N TYR A 128 -3.09 1.57 7.16
CA TYR A 128 -2.65 2.83 7.74
C TYR A 128 -2.74 3.92 6.69
N ARG A 129 -3.45 4.98 7.00
CA ARG A 129 -3.57 6.18 6.15
C ARG A 129 -2.89 7.35 6.82
N TYR A 130 -2.00 7.98 6.09
CA TYR A 130 -1.21 9.10 6.58
C TYR A 130 -1.84 10.40 6.11
N VAL A 131 -2.15 11.27 7.05
CA VAL A 131 -2.80 12.55 6.80
C VAL A 131 -2.01 13.64 7.51
N THR A 132 -1.64 14.69 6.78
CA THR A 132 -1.00 15.85 7.37
C THR A 132 -2.09 16.81 7.87
N GLU A 133 -2.12 17.04 9.18
CA GLU A 133 -3.08 17.96 9.79
C GLU A 133 -2.93 19.39 9.24
N GLY A 134 -4.05 20.09 9.08
CA GLY A 134 -4.08 21.46 8.61
C GLY A 134 -3.74 21.65 7.12
N THR A 135 -3.70 20.57 6.34
CA THR A 135 -3.43 20.61 4.91
C THR A 135 -4.65 20.19 4.09
N PHE A 136 -4.53 20.35 2.78
CA PHE A 136 -5.53 19.87 1.83
C PHE A 136 -5.75 18.34 1.88
N ASP A 137 -4.78 17.59 2.37
CA ASP A 137 -4.87 16.13 2.49
C ASP A 137 -6.05 15.67 3.32
N SER A 138 -6.30 16.30 4.46
CA SER A 138 -7.41 15.94 5.33
C SER A 138 -8.77 16.15 4.65
N TYR A 139 -8.90 17.23 3.91
CA TYR A 139 -10.10 17.52 3.11
C TYR A 139 -10.27 16.51 1.96
N LEU A 140 -9.19 16.16 1.29
CA LEU A 140 -9.20 15.21 0.20
C LEU A 140 -9.61 13.81 0.68
N TRP A 141 -9.04 13.32 1.77
CA TRP A 141 -9.42 12.05 2.39
C TRP A 141 -10.90 12.00 2.73
N GLN A 142 -11.41 13.04 3.41
CA GLN A 142 -12.82 13.14 3.77
C GLN A 142 -13.73 13.15 2.53
N THR A 143 -13.33 13.86 1.49
CA THR A 143 -14.08 13.93 0.23
C THR A 143 -14.15 12.58 -0.47
N VAL A 144 -13.03 11.86 -0.56
CA VAL A 144 -12.96 10.54 -1.20
C VAL A 144 -13.75 9.50 -0.40
N GLU A 145 -13.67 9.52 0.92
CA GLU A 145 -14.45 8.63 1.79
C GLU A 145 -15.96 8.89 1.67
N ASN A 146 -16.38 10.15 1.61
CA ASN A 146 -17.79 10.48 1.41
C ASN A 146 -18.31 10.00 0.06
N LYS A 147 -17.53 10.16 -1.02
CA LYS A 147 -17.87 9.62 -2.34
C LYS A 147 -17.99 8.10 -2.31
N GLN A 148 -17.09 7.42 -1.63
CA GLN A 148 -17.11 5.96 -1.49
C GLN A 148 -18.36 5.48 -0.75
N LYS A 149 -18.73 6.13 0.34
CA LYS A 149 -19.97 5.83 1.10
C LYS A 149 -21.20 6.02 0.20
N PHE A 150 -21.26 7.12 -0.54
CA PHE A 150 -22.38 7.40 -1.44
C PHE A 150 -22.51 6.33 -2.54
N ILE A 151 -21.41 5.94 -3.18
CA ILE A 151 -21.39 4.89 -4.19
C ILE A 151 -21.87 3.56 -3.58
N SER A 152 -21.39 3.21 -2.41
CA SER A 152 -21.80 1.96 -1.71
C SER A 152 -23.29 1.95 -1.40
N GLN A 153 -23.85 3.08 -0.97
CA GLN A 153 -25.28 3.21 -0.70
C GLN A 153 -26.12 3.00 -1.98
N ILE A 154 -25.72 3.60 -3.09
CA ILE A 154 -26.42 3.42 -4.38
C ILE A 154 -26.36 1.96 -4.84
N MET A 155 -25.19 1.32 -4.73
CA MET A 155 -25.03 -0.06 -5.14
C MET A 155 -25.85 -1.02 -4.28
N THR A 156 -25.91 -0.78 -2.98
CA THR A 156 -26.70 -1.58 -2.04
C THR A 156 -28.22 -1.40 -2.28
N SER A 157 -28.66 -0.17 -2.57
CA SER A 157 -30.08 0.10 -2.83
C SER A 157 -30.58 -0.46 -4.16
N LYS A 158 -29.68 -0.73 -5.10
CA LYS A 158 -30.01 -1.33 -6.41
C LYS A 158 -29.97 -2.87 -6.41
N SER A 159 -29.55 -3.50 -5.33
CA SER A 159 -29.67 -4.96 -5.21
C SER A 159 -31.15 -5.30 -5.07
N PRO A 160 -31.79 -5.98 -6.06
CA PRO A 160 -33.15 -6.45 -5.87
C PRO A 160 -33.12 -7.47 -4.73
N VAL A 161 -33.88 -7.21 -3.70
CA VAL A 161 -34.26 -8.23 -2.72
C VAL A 161 -34.97 -9.32 -3.52
N ARG A 162 -34.27 -10.40 -3.82
CA ARG A 162 -34.93 -11.60 -4.32
C ARG A 162 -35.70 -12.18 -3.13
N SER A 163 -36.98 -11.90 -3.13
CA SER A 163 -37.96 -12.64 -2.37
C SER A 163 -38.04 -14.08 -2.87
#